data_fc91019b35b2df26aa96c1c86e4923b4
#
_entry.id   fc91019b35b2df26aa96c1c86e4923b4
#
_cell.length_a   1.000
_cell.length_b   1.000
_cell.length_c   1.000
_cell.angle_alpha   90.00
_cell.angle_beta   90.00
_cell.angle_gamma   90.00
#
_symmetry.space_group_name_H-M   'P 1'
#
loop_
_entity.id
_entity.type
_entity.pdbx_description
1 polymer ?
#
loop_
_entity_poly.entity_id
_entity_poly.type
_entity_poly.pdbx_seq_one_letter_code
_entity_poly.pdbx_strand_id
1 'polypeptide(L)'
;MKMRYILFLMMLLLLAVSGCTAIQKQEAPDKKVELTISAAASLQDALKGIKNAFEKEHPHIKVVFNFGASGALQQQITQGAPVDLFFSAAEDKFDQLVHEGFIDKKKSADVVGNELVLVVPKDSNIDINGFDDLTKTEKISIGTPETVPAGQYAKETLEHLNVWKAIEGKVVYAKDVRQVLTYVELNNVDAGMVYKTDALSSPKVEIAETAKENTHAPIIYPAGVIKNSSHSKEAKQFYDYLQNEASMKILEMYGFKGLNESK
;
A
#
# COMPACT_ATOMS: atom_id res chain seq x y z
N MET A 1 -12.91 -86.20 3.62
CA MET A 1 -11.81 -85.39 4.26
C MET A 1 -11.26 -84.29 3.38
N LYS A 2 -10.96 -84.49 2.12
CA LYS A 2 -10.34 -83.49 1.23
C LYS A 2 -11.18 -82.20 1.01
N MET A 3 -12.50 -82.31 1.00
CA MET A 3 -13.39 -81.16 0.75
C MET A 3 -13.47 -80.17 1.95
N ARG A 4 -13.30 -80.67 3.17
CA ARG A 4 -13.26 -79.82 4.40
C ARG A 4 -11.96 -79.03 4.52
N TYR A 5 -10.85 -79.53 4.00
CA TYR A 5 -9.58 -78.82 3.96
C TYR A 5 -9.59 -77.71 2.91
N ILE A 6 -10.27 -77.93 1.74
CA ILE A 6 -10.42 -76.91 0.72
C ILE A 6 -11.28 -75.75 1.21
N LEU A 7 -12.36 -76.01 1.93
CA LEU A 7 -13.18 -74.94 2.53
C LEU A 7 -12.40 -74.15 3.61
N PHE A 8 -11.58 -74.86 4.41
CA PHE A 8 -10.77 -74.20 5.43
C PHE A 8 -9.65 -73.34 4.83
N LEU A 9 -9.05 -73.78 3.73
CA LEU A 9 -8.04 -73.02 2.99
C LEU A 9 -8.65 -71.79 2.29
N MET A 10 -9.86 -71.91 1.76
CA MET A 10 -10.59 -70.78 1.16
C MET A 10 -11.02 -69.75 2.21
N MET A 11 -11.37 -70.17 3.43
CA MET A 11 -11.71 -69.27 4.50
C MET A 11 -10.49 -68.53 5.09
N LEU A 12 -9.31 -69.20 5.09
CA LEU A 12 -8.04 -68.55 5.45
C LEU A 12 -7.56 -67.52 4.43
N LEU A 13 -7.82 -67.76 3.13
CA LEU A 13 -7.48 -66.84 2.06
C LEU A 13 -8.34 -65.58 2.07
N LEU A 14 -9.60 -65.69 2.52
CA LEU A 14 -10.52 -64.52 2.65
C LEU A 14 -10.17 -63.61 3.83
N LEU A 15 -9.49 -64.10 4.86
CA LEU A 15 -9.02 -63.32 6.03
C LEU A 15 -7.73 -62.50 5.72
N ALA A 16 -6.97 -62.88 4.70
CA ALA A 16 -5.72 -62.17 4.33
C ALA A 16 -5.93 -60.88 3.52
N VAL A 17 -7.17 -60.59 3.06
CA VAL A 17 -7.49 -59.39 2.23
C VAL A 17 -8.01 -58.22 3.09
N SER A 18 -8.16 -58.40 4.41
CA SER A 18 -8.49 -57.32 5.32
C SER A 18 -7.23 -56.51 5.65
N GLY A 19 -6.47 -56.13 4.63
CA GLY A 19 -5.39 -55.19 4.72
C GLY A 19 -5.95 -53.82 5.07
N CYS A 20 -5.59 -53.32 6.24
CA CYS A 20 -5.84 -51.92 6.68
C CYS A 20 -5.43 -50.98 5.57
N THR A 21 -6.35 -50.51 4.77
CA THR A 21 -6.20 -49.23 4.07
C THR A 21 -6.21 -48.18 5.18
N ALA A 22 -5.02 -47.83 5.69
CA ALA A 22 -4.83 -46.58 6.38
C ALA A 22 -5.26 -45.53 5.34
N ILE A 23 -6.45 -44.98 5.52
CA ILE A 23 -6.91 -43.78 4.84
C ILE A 23 -5.94 -42.70 5.30
N GLN A 24 -4.84 -42.55 4.59
CA GLN A 24 -4.05 -41.35 4.64
C GLN A 24 -5.03 -40.24 4.23
N LYS A 25 -5.48 -39.47 5.25
CA LYS A 25 -6.25 -38.26 5.03
C LYS A 25 -5.35 -37.38 4.17
N GLN A 26 -5.50 -37.51 2.85
CA GLN A 26 -4.89 -36.61 1.90
C GLN A 26 -5.50 -35.25 2.25
N GLU A 27 -4.76 -34.44 3.01
CA GLU A 27 -5.13 -33.04 3.20
C GLU A 27 -5.29 -32.47 1.80
N ALA A 28 -6.50 -32.02 1.49
CA ALA A 28 -6.76 -31.32 0.24
C ALA A 28 -5.70 -30.21 0.15
N PRO A 29 -5.08 -30.00 -1.04
CA PRO A 29 -4.07 -28.98 -1.18
C PRO A 29 -4.65 -27.68 -0.62
N ASP A 30 -3.97 -27.11 0.40
CA ASP A 30 -4.39 -25.89 1.07
C ASP A 30 -4.78 -24.88 -0.01
N LYS A 31 -6.08 -24.56 -0.08
CA LYS A 31 -6.60 -23.67 -1.11
C LYS A 31 -5.95 -22.31 -0.86
N LYS A 32 -5.04 -21.91 -1.74
CA LYS A 32 -4.36 -20.62 -1.62
C LYS A 32 -5.41 -19.51 -1.56
N VAL A 33 -5.34 -18.71 -0.52
CA VAL A 33 -6.16 -17.51 -0.36
C VAL A 33 -5.45 -16.36 -1.06
N GLU A 34 -6.15 -15.64 -1.92
CA GLU A 34 -5.63 -14.42 -2.54
C GLU A 34 -6.22 -13.22 -1.80
N LEU A 35 -5.35 -12.41 -1.17
CA LEU A 35 -5.72 -11.17 -0.50
C LEU A 35 -5.54 -9.99 -1.47
N THR A 36 -6.59 -9.23 -1.68
CA THR A 36 -6.55 -7.97 -2.43
C THR A 36 -6.38 -6.80 -1.47
N ILE A 37 -5.27 -6.09 -1.60
CA ILE A 37 -4.93 -4.94 -0.77
C ILE A 37 -4.91 -3.69 -1.62
N SER A 38 -5.82 -2.75 -1.35
CA SER A 38 -5.78 -1.40 -1.91
C SER A 38 -4.83 -0.54 -1.08
N ALA A 39 -3.78 -0.02 -1.70
CA ALA A 39 -2.74 0.74 -1.01
C ALA A 39 -2.33 1.99 -1.78
N ALA A 40 -2.01 3.06 -1.05
CA ALA A 40 -1.48 4.28 -1.64
C ALA A 40 -0.23 4.00 -2.51
N ALA A 41 -0.14 4.67 -3.65
CA ALA A 41 0.93 4.43 -4.64
C ALA A 41 2.34 4.61 -4.06
N SER A 42 2.53 5.51 -3.10
CA SER A 42 3.80 5.74 -2.39
C SER A 42 4.29 4.55 -1.56
N LEU A 43 3.39 3.63 -1.16
CA LEU A 43 3.73 2.43 -0.40
C LEU A 43 4.29 1.29 -1.27
N GLN A 44 4.26 1.44 -2.60
CA GLN A 44 4.46 0.33 -3.54
C GLN A 44 5.76 -0.45 -3.29
N ASP A 45 6.87 0.23 -3.09
CA ASP A 45 8.18 -0.43 -3.02
C ASP A 45 8.38 -1.11 -1.66
N ALA A 46 8.01 -0.45 -0.56
CA ALA A 46 8.05 -1.03 0.77
C ALA A 46 7.12 -2.24 0.90
N LEU A 47 5.88 -2.14 0.41
CA LEU A 47 4.91 -3.23 0.48
C LEU A 47 5.31 -4.44 -0.37
N LYS A 48 6.04 -4.28 -1.47
CA LYS A 48 6.63 -5.42 -2.20
C LYS A 48 7.64 -6.18 -1.33
N GLY A 49 8.46 -5.48 -0.57
CA GLY A 49 9.40 -6.08 0.39
C GLY A 49 8.66 -6.84 1.50
N ILE A 50 7.68 -6.20 2.11
CA ILE A 50 6.85 -6.80 3.17
C ILE A 50 6.09 -8.04 2.66
N LYS A 51 5.46 -7.95 1.48
CA LYS A 51 4.79 -9.09 0.84
C LYS A 51 5.71 -10.29 0.71
N ASN A 52 6.92 -10.09 0.20
CA ASN A 52 7.87 -11.18 -0.02
C ASN A 52 8.27 -11.88 1.29
N ALA A 53 8.37 -11.14 2.38
CA ALA A 53 8.61 -11.70 3.71
C ALA A 53 7.37 -12.42 4.24
N PHE A 54 6.20 -11.80 4.17
CA PHE A 54 4.94 -12.38 4.62
C PHE A 54 4.58 -13.69 3.91
N GLU A 55 4.67 -13.74 2.57
CA GLU A 55 4.33 -14.94 1.80
C GLU A 55 5.28 -16.12 2.07
N LYS A 56 6.52 -15.88 2.53
CA LYS A 56 7.42 -16.95 2.98
C LYS A 56 6.96 -17.58 4.29
N GLU A 57 6.43 -16.77 5.20
CA GLU A 57 5.91 -17.22 6.50
C GLU A 57 4.49 -17.79 6.38
N HIS A 58 3.73 -17.33 5.38
CA HIS A 58 2.34 -17.72 5.11
C HIS A 58 2.15 -18.24 3.68
N PRO A 59 2.74 -19.39 3.30
CA PRO A 59 2.78 -19.86 1.91
C PRO A 59 1.42 -20.18 1.29
N HIS A 60 0.38 -20.30 2.11
CA HIS A 60 -1.01 -20.49 1.69
C HIS A 60 -1.74 -19.17 1.37
N ILE A 61 -1.13 -18.00 1.68
CA ILE A 61 -1.69 -16.69 1.38
C ILE A 61 -0.87 -16.05 0.27
N LYS A 62 -1.56 -15.52 -0.74
CA LYS A 62 -0.97 -14.72 -1.82
C LYS A 62 -1.50 -13.29 -1.71
N VAL A 63 -0.63 -12.31 -1.63
CA VAL A 63 -1.01 -10.89 -1.58
C VAL A 63 -0.98 -10.28 -2.98
N VAL A 64 -2.06 -9.61 -3.36
CA VAL A 64 -2.18 -8.84 -4.59
C VAL A 64 -2.47 -7.40 -4.23
N PHE A 65 -1.70 -6.47 -4.81
CA PHE A 65 -1.88 -5.05 -4.57
C PHE A 65 -2.62 -4.36 -5.70
N ASN A 66 -3.54 -3.48 -5.32
CA ASN A 66 -4.12 -2.45 -6.16
C ASN A 66 -3.55 -1.10 -5.69
N PHE A 67 -2.53 -0.59 -6.39
CA PHE A 67 -1.90 0.69 -6.05
C PHE A 67 -2.55 1.85 -6.78
N GLY A 68 -2.77 2.95 -6.06
CA GLY A 68 -3.35 4.17 -6.63
C GLY A 68 -3.42 5.33 -5.64
N ALA A 69 -4.09 6.39 -6.02
CA ALA A 69 -4.40 7.49 -5.12
C ALA A 69 -5.43 7.06 -4.06
N SER A 70 -5.19 7.42 -2.79
CA SER A 70 -6.05 6.97 -1.68
C SER A 70 -7.51 7.36 -1.85
N GLY A 71 -7.83 8.54 -2.37
CA GLY A 71 -9.21 8.95 -2.63
C GLY A 71 -9.87 8.15 -3.75
N ALA A 72 -9.13 7.81 -4.82
CA ALA A 72 -9.65 6.96 -5.89
C ALA A 72 -9.88 5.53 -5.39
N LEU A 73 -8.97 4.98 -4.57
CA LEU A 73 -9.13 3.66 -3.96
C LEU A 73 -10.30 3.63 -2.98
N GLN A 74 -10.47 4.67 -2.17
CA GLN A 74 -11.60 4.85 -1.26
C GLN A 74 -12.92 4.80 -2.04
N GLN A 75 -13.04 5.54 -3.16
CA GLN A 75 -14.22 5.53 -4.01
C GLN A 75 -14.50 4.14 -4.61
N GLN A 76 -13.46 3.41 -5.05
CA GLN A 76 -13.62 2.04 -5.54
C GLN A 76 -14.18 1.11 -4.46
N ILE A 77 -13.70 1.22 -3.21
CA ILE A 77 -14.20 0.44 -2.08
C ILE A 77 -15.66 0.76 -1.79
N THR A 78 -16.03 2.04 -1.75
CA THR A 78 -17.42 2.48 -1.58
C THR A 78 -18.33 1.96 -2.70
N GLN A 79 -17.83 1.84 -3.93
CA GLN A 79 -18.54 1.27 -5.08
C GLN A 79 -18.57 -0.26 -5.09
N GLY A 80 -18.02 -0.92 -4.07
CA GLY A 80 -18.09 -2.38 -3.90
C GLY A 80 -16.95 -3.15 -4.52
N ALA A 81 -15.80 -2.53 -4.79
CA ALA A 81 -14.61 -3.27 -5.20
C ALA A 81 -14.24 -4.35 -4.16
N PRO A 82 -13.91 -5.58 -4.60
CA PRO A 82 -13.55 -6.66 -3.69
C PRO A 82 -12.14 -6.45 -3.13
N VAL A 83 -12.06 -5.80 -1.96
CA VAL A 83 -10.82 -5.46 -1.27
C VAL A 83 -10.87 -6.04 0.14
N ASP A 84 -9.75 -6.57 0.62
CA ASP A 84 -9.62 -7.18 1.94
C ASP A 84 -9.00 -6.22 2.97
N LEU A 85 -8.09 -5.32 2.53
CA LEU A 85 -7.43 -4.34 3.38
C LEU A 85 -7.21 -3.04 2.60
N PHE A 86 -7.36 -1.91 3.29
CA PHE A 86 -7.04 -0.59 2.77
C PHE A 86 -5.90 0.05 3.56
N PHE A 87 -4.88 0.59 2.86
CA PHE A 87 -3.76 1.31 3.42
C PHE A 87 -3.64 2.67 2.74
N SER A 88 -4.14 3.70 3.41
CA SER A 88 -4.25 5.06 2.90
C SER A 88 -2.98 5.89 3.16
N ALA A 89 -2.79 6.95 2.38
CA ALA A 89 -1.81 8.02 2.61
C ALA A 89 -2.44 9.30 3.17
N ALA A 90 -3.67 9.21 3.66
CA ALA A 90 -4.38 10.32 4.30
C ALA A 90 -5.47 9.80 5.22
N GLU A 91 -5.60 10.42 6.39
CA GLU A 91 -6.60 10.06 7.39
C GLU A 91 -8.03 10.35 6.91
N ASP A 92 -8.28 11.48 6.25
CA ASP A 92 -9.61 11.89 5.80
C ASP A 92 -10.24 10.87 4.84
N LYS A 93 -9.45 10.30 3.91
CA LYS A 93 -9.92 9.27 2.96
C LYS A 93 -10.17 7.93 3.67
N PHE A 94 -9.40 7.64 4.70
CA PHE A 94 -9.58 6.45 5.53
C PHE A 94 -10.80 6.60 6.46
N ASP A 95 -10.89 7.71 7.17
CA ASP A 95 -11.96 7.99 8.12
C ASP A 95 -13.33 8.06 7.44
N GLN A 96 -13.41 8.44 6.15
CA GLN A 96 -14.62 8.34 5.38
C GLN A 96 -15.12 6.89 5.31
N LEU A 97 -14.24 5.90 5.03
CA LEU A 97 -14.63 4.47 5.04
C LEU A 97 -15.00 3.96 6.43
N VAL A 98 -14.39 4.50 7.49
CA VAL A 98 -14.79 4.19 8.87
C VAL A 98 -16.19 4.74 9.14
N HIS A 99 -16.47 5.98 8.77
CA HIS A 99 -17.76 6.63 8.95
C HIS A 99 -18.90 5.92 8.17
N GLU A 100 -18.60 5.49 6.94
CA GLU A 100 -19.52 4.73 6.08
C GLU A 100 -19.66 3.25 6.51
N GLY A 101 -18.88 2.80 7.51
CA GLY A 101 -18.98 1.45 8.08
C GLY A 101 -18.26 0.35 7.31
N PHE A 102 -17.42 0.70 6.32
CA PHE A 102 -16.57 -0.26 5.59
C PHE A 102 -15.40 -0.76 6.42
N ILE A 103 -14.89 0.03 7.36
CA ILE A 103 -13.78 -0.31 8.25
C ILE A 103 -14.23 -0.12 9.71
N ASP A 104 -13.80 -1.02 10.60
CA ASP A 104 -13.99 -0.87 12.04
C ASP A 104 -12.78 -0.10 12.62
N LYS A 105 -13.02 1.08 13.18
CA LYS A 105 -11.95 1.90 13.79
C LYS A 105 -11.15 1.13 14.85
N LYS A 106 -11.78 0.17 15.56
CA LYS A 106 -11.09 -0.67 16.55
C LYS A 106 -10.15 -1.70 15.93
N LYS A 107 -10.23 -1.91 14.62
CA LYS A 107 -9.41 -2.85 13.83
C LYS A 107 -8.58 -2.12 12.78
N SER A 108 -8.23 -0.89 13.07
CA SER A 108 -7.35 -0.06 12.26
C SER A 108 -6.31 0.62 13.14
N ALA A 109 -5.21 1.04 12.53
CA ALA A 109 -4.15 1.80 13.19
C ALA A 109 -3.51 2.77 12.21
N ASP A 110 -3.02 3.86 12.75
CA ASP A 110 -2.05 4.70 12.08
C ASP A 110 -0.70 3.97 12.13
N VAL A 111 -0.09 3.74 10.97
CA VAL A 111 1.08 2.86 10.88
C VAL A 111 2.36 3.66 10.78
N VAL A 112 2.42 4.60 9.84
CA VAL A 112 3.61 5.43 9.58
C VAL A 112 3.22 6.84 9.17
N GLY A 113 4.20 7.75 9.23
CA GLY A 113 4.12 9.10 8.66
C GLY A 113 5.01 9.26 7.43
N ASN A 114 4.93 10.43 6.79
CA ASN A 114 5.78 10.82 5.67
C ASN A 114 6.04 12.33 5.68
N GLU A 115 6.87 12.80 4.73
CA GLU A 115 7.15 14.21 4.49
C GLU A 115 6.80 14.55 3.05
N LEU A 116 6.27 15.75 2.84
CA LEU A 116 6.05 16.29 1.49
C LEU A 116 7.31 17.04 1.05
N VAL A 117 7.74 16.79 -0.18
CA VAL A 117 8.95 17.43 -0.73
C VAL A 117 8.68 17.99 -2.13
N LEU A 118 9.37 19.09 -2.43
CA LEU A 118 9.53 19.62 -3.77
C LEU A 118 10.70 18.89 -4.42
N VAL A 119 10.47 18.31 -5.59
CA VAL A 119 11.51 17.66 -6.38
C VAL A 119 11.66 18.30 -7.74
N VAL A 120 12.89 18.28 -8.23
CA VAL A 120 13.28 18.74 -9.59
C VAL A 120 14.04 17.63 -10.31
N PRO A 121 14.09 17.64 -11.64
CA PRO A 121 14.97 16.74 -12.36
C PRO A 121 16.44 16.99 -11.97
N LYS A 122 17.21 15.94 -11.74
CA LYS A 122 18.61 16.04 -11.32
C LYS A 122 19.49 16.82 -12.30
N ASP A 123 19.15 16.74 -13.59
CA ASP A 123 19.88 17.43 -14.67
C ASP A 123 19.11 18.68 -15.14
N SER A 124 18.36 19.33 -14.23
CA SER A 124 17.61 20.56 -14.54
C SER A 124 18.56 21.72 -14.86
N ASN A 125 18.20 22.48 -15.90
CA ASN A 125 18.86 23.73 -16.21
C ASN A 125 18.21 24.95 -15.51
N ILE A 126 17.12 24.73 -14.78
CA ILE A 126 16.39 25.76 -14.04
C ILE A 126 16.82 25.71 -12.59
N ASP A 127 17.27 26.82 -12.04
CA ASP A 127 17.70 26.95 -10.65
C ASP A 127 16.46 27.10 -9.74
N ILE A 128 15.99 25.97 -9.24
CA ILE A 128 14.85 25.86 -8.31
C ILE A 128 15.38 25.28 -7.01
N ASN A 129 15.53 26.12 -6.00
CA ASN A 129 16.06 25.75 -4.68
C ASN A 129 14.97 25.64 -3.61
N GLY A 130 13.74 26.07 -3.92
CA GLY A 130 12.62 26.04 -2.98
C GLY A 130 11.29 26.43 -3.58
N PHE A 131 10.26 26.46 -2.75
CA PHE A 131 8.88 26.76 -3.18
C PHE A 131 8.73 28.16 -3.78
N ASP A 132 9.49 29.14 -3.31
CA ASP A 132 9.44 30.53 -3.85
C ASP A 132 9.89 30.58 -5.32
N ASP A 133 10.78 29.67 -5.72
CA ASP A 133 11.31 29.61 -7.08
C ASP A 133 10.32 29.02 -8.10
N LEU A 134 9.21 28.42 -7.64
CA LEU A 134 8.20 27.85 -8.52
C LEU A 134 7.56 28.87 -9.47
N THR A 135 7.65 30.15 -9.16
CA THR A 135 7.24 31.23 -10.10
C THR A 135 8.09 31.27 -11.36
N LYS A 136 9.32 30.73 -11.35
CA LYS A 136 10.25 30.66 -12.47
C LYS A 136 9.96 29.49 -13.42
N THR A 137 9.18 28.48 -12.96
CA THR A 137 8.86 27.29 -13.76
C THR A 137 7.86 27.60 -14.87
N GLU A 138 7.90 26.79 -15.95
CA GLU A 138 6.84 26.77 -16.96
C GLU A 138 5.74 25.79 -16.59
N LYS A 139 6.12 24.62 -16.04
CA LYS A 139 5.20 23.56 -15.62
C LYS A 139 5.63 22.96 -14.29
N ILE A 140 4.64 22.69 -13.45
CA ILE A 140 4.80 21.96 -12.19
C ILE A 140 3.77 20.83 -12.11
N SER A 141 4.14 19.68 -11.59
CA SER A 141 3.17 18.59 -11.36
C SER A 141 2.85 18.40 -9.89
N ILE A 142 1.55 18.24 -9.61
CA ILE A 142 1.02 17.74 -8.34
C ILE A 142 -0.04 16.69 -8.62
N GLY A 143 -0.36 15.84 -7.65
CA GLY A 143 -1.55 14.99 -7.74
C GLY A 143 -2.84 15.82 -7.80
N THR A 144 -3.89 15.28 -8.41
CA THR A 144 -5.22 15.91 -8.36
C THR A 144 -5.70 16.03 -6.91
N PRO A 145 -5.86 17.24 -6.34
CA PRO A 145 -6.06 17.41 -4.88
C PRO A 145 -7.27 16.67 -4.30
N GLU A 146 -8.33 16.51 -5.08
CA GLU A 146 -9.58 15.87 -4.64
C GLU A 146 -9.40 14.37 -4.35
N THR A 147 -8.48 13.71 -5.06
CA THR A 147 -8.32 12.25 -5.00
C THR A 147 -6.92 11.79 -4.59
N VAL A 148 -5.90 12.65 -4.74
CA VAL A 148 -4.50 12.33 -4.45
C VAL A 148 -4.06 13.09 -3.20
N PRO A 149 -3.83 12.41 -2.06
CA PRO A 149 -3.43 13.08 -0.81
C PRO A 149 -2.21 13.97 -0.94
N ALA A 150 -1.14 13.49 -1.62
CA ALA A 150 0.05 14.33 -1.87
C ALA A 150 -0.28 15.62 -2.64
N GLY A 151 -1.28 15.58 -3.52
CA GLY A 151 -1.75 16.77 -4.25
C GLY A 151 -2.55 17.72 -3.35
N GLN A 152 -3.35 17.17 -2.43
CA GLN A 152 -4.04 17.96 -1.41
C GLN A 152 -3.03 18.69 -0.51
N TYR A 153 -2.07 17.96 0.06
CA TYR A 153 -1.01 18.57 0.90
C TYR A 153 -0.15 19.56 0.13
N ALA A 154 0.14 19.28 -1.16
CA ALA A 154 0.85 20.20 -2.03
C ALA A 154 0.09 21.51 -2.18
N LYS A 155 -1.20 21.46 -2.47
CA LYS A 155 -2.04 22.66 -2.59
C LYS A 155 -2.11 23.44 -1.27
N GLU A 156 -2.34 22.76 -0.14
CA GLU A 156 -2.33 23.38 1.21
C GLU A 156 -1.02 24.12 1.46
N THR A 157 0.13 23.47 1.19
CA THR A 157 1.46 24.08 1.34
C THR A 157 1.62 25.33 0.48
N LEU A 158 1.29 25.22 -0.81
CA LEU A 158 1.45 26.31 -1.77
C LEU A 158 0.50 27.49 -1.49
N GLU A 159 -0.70 27.22 -0.98
CA GLU A 159 -1.65 28.24 -0.51
C GLU A 159 -1.12 28.93 0.76
N HIS A 160 -0.60 28.15 1.74
CA HIS A 160 -0.01 28.68 2.97
C HIS A 160 1.18 29.62 2.69
N LEU A 161 2.02 29.22 1.72
CA LEU A 161 3.18 30.02 1.28
C LEU A 161 2.82 31.18 0.36
N ASN A 162 1.54 31.36 -0.02
CA ASN A 162 1.04 32.35 -0.97
C ASN A 162 1.62 32.21 -2.39
N VAL A 163 2.10 31.02 -2.77
CA VAL A 163 2.67 30.73 -4.10
C VAL A 163 1.59 30.24 -5.08
N TRP A 164 0.52 29.61 -4.57
CA TRP A 164 -0.51 28.91 -5.39
C TRP A 164 -1.05 29.78 -6.54
N LYS A 165 -1.50 31.01 -6.25
CA LYS A 165 -2.10 31.88 -7.27
C LYS A 165 -1.17 32.24 -8.43
N ALA A 166 0.14 32.23 -8.19
CA ALA A 166 1.11 32.54 -9.25
C ALA A 166 1.40 31.33 -10.14
N ILE A 167 1.13 30.11 -9.69
CA ILE A 167 1.48 28.87 -10.39
C ILE A 167 0.28 28.02 -10.82
N GLU A 168 -0.95 28.28 -10.35
CA GLU A 168 -2.11 27.42 -10.62
C GLU A 168 -2.35 27.19 -12.12
N GLY A 169 -2.08 28.17 -12.95
CA GLY A 169 -2.16 28.08 -14.41
C GLY A 169 -1.04 27.23 -15.08
N LYS A 170 -0.01 26.84 -14.30
CA LYS A 170 1.12 26.03 -14.74
C LYS A 170 1.04 24.59 -14.26
N VAL A 171 0.02 24.25 -13.46
CA VAL A 171 -0.11 22.95 -12.81
C VAL A 171 -0.56 21.89 -13.79
N VAL A 172 0.21 20.79 -13.83
CA VAL A 172 -0.10 19.55 -14.53
C VAL A 172 -0.55 18.54 -13.48
N TYR A 173 -1.83 18.22 -13.47
CA TYR A 173 -2.41 17.28 -12.54
C TYR A 173 -2.10 15.84 -12.90
N ALA A 174 -1.73 15.05 -11.91
CA ALA A 174 -1.44 13.63 -12.03
C ALA A 174 -2.50 12.78 -11.27
N LYS A 175 -2.74 11.57 -11.77
CA LYS A 175 -3.71 10.64 -11.17
C LYS A 175 -3.26 10.04 -9.84
N ASP A 176 -1.96 10.04 -9.55
CA ASP A 176 -1.34 9.60 -8.31
C ASP A 176 0.06 10.20 -8.16
N VAL A 177 0.68 10.04 -6.98
CA VAL A 177 1.98 10.64 -6.67
C VAL A 177 3.12 10.03 -7.50
N ARG A 178 3.03 8.76 -7.89
CA ARG A 178 4.05 8.10 -8.74
C ARG A 178 4.04 8.64 -10.16
N GLN A 179 2.89 9.05 -10.67
CA GLN A 179 2.81 9.74 -11.95
C GLN A 179 3.43 11.14 -11.88
N VAL A 180 3.28 11.86 -10.75
CA VAL A 180 4.01 13.12 -10.52
C VAL A 180 5.51 12.88 -10.62
N LEU A 181 6.04 11.90 -9.86
CA LEU A 181 7.46 11.54 -9.92
C LEU A 181 7.92 11.23 -11.33
N THR A 182 7.15 10.44 -12.08
CA THR A 182 7.46 10.06 -13.46
C THR A 182 7.54 11.28 -14.39
N TYR A 183 6.66 12.28 -14.21
CA TYR A 183 6.71 13.50 -15.02
C TYR A 183 7.99 14.29 -14.76
N VAL A 184 8.45 14.37 -13.52
CA VAL A 184 9.72 15.01 -13.16
C VAL A 184 10.91 14.21 -13.70
N GLU A 185 10.94 12.88 -13.51
CA GLU A 185 12.00 12.00 -14.02
C GLU A 185 12.23 12.06 -15.53
N LEU A 186 11.17 12.39 -16.26
CA LEU A 186 11.19 12.47 -17.74
C LEU A 186 11.34 13.91 -18.25
N ASN A 187 11.59 14.90 -17.38
CA ASN A 187 11.65 16.31 -17.72
C ASN A 187 10.38 16.83 -18.46
N ASN A 188 9.21 16.22 -18.18
CA ASN A 188 7.93 16.68 -18.72
C ASN A 188 7.40 17.91 -17.98
N VAL A 189 7.92 18.15 -16.78
CA VAL A 189 7.66 19.29 -15.90
C VAL A 189 8.98 19.71 -15.25
N ASP A 190 9.07 20.97 -14.84
CA ASP A 190 10.28 21.55 -14.24
C ASP A 190 10.43 21.16 -12.76
N ALA A 191 9.30 20.92 -12.08
CA ALA A 191 9.25 20.52 -10.68
C ALA A 191 7.99 19.70 -10.39
N GLY A 192 7.99 19.00 -9.26
CA GLY A 192 6.82 18.28 -8.77
C GLY A 192 6.80 18.18 -7.25
N MET A 193 5.63 17.97 -6.69
CA MET A 193 5.50 17.72 -5.25
C MET A 193 5.10 16.26 -5.01
N VAL A 194 5.93 15.54 -4.27
CA VAL A 194 5.81 14.11 -3.97
C VAL A 194 6.12 13.86 -2.50
N TYR A 195 5.92 12.64 -2.03
CA TYR A 195 6.44 12.28 -0.72
C TYR A 195 7.95 12.02 -0.77
N LYS A 196 8.62 12.23 0.37
CA LYS A 196 10.05 11.95 0.49
C LYS A 196 10.40 10.52 0.12
N THR A 197 9.55 9.55 0.48
CA THR A 197 9.70 8.14 0.11
C THR A 197 9.72 7.93 -1.41
N ASP A 198 8.90 8.70 -2.16
CA ASP A 198 8.90 8.64 -3.62
C ASP A 198 10.18 9.24 -4.20
N ALA A 199 10.61 10.40 -3.69
CA ALA A 199 11.87 11.05 -4.12
C ALA A 199 13.07 10.13 -3.89
N LEU A 200 13.17 9.49 -2.72
CA LEU A 200 14.25 8.56 -2.38
C LEU A 200 14.29 7.31 -3.27
N SER A 201 13.17 6.94 -3.89
CA SER A 201 13.10 5.78 -4.78
C SER A 201 13.68 6.03 -6.17
N SER A 202 13.99 7.28 -6.52
CA SER A 202 14.45 7.66 -7.85
C SER A 202 15.82 8.36 -7.82
N PRO A 203 16.82 7.88 -8.57
CA PRO A 203 18.09 8.57 -8.72
C PRO A 203 18.04 9.73 -9.74
N LYS A 204 16.90 9.95 -10.42
CA LYS A 204 16.75 10.94 -11.50
C LYS A 204 16.22 12.28 -11.01
N VAL A 205 15.80 12.35 -9.77
CA VAL A 205 15.30 13.59 -9.17
C VAL A 205 16.15 13.97 -7.97
N GLU A 206 16.11 15.23 -7.60
CA GLU A 206 16.66 15.72 -6.33
C GLU A 206 15.60 16.49 -5.56
N ILE A 207 15.74 16.50 -4.25
CA ILE A 207 14.85 17.24 -3.35
C ILE A 207 15.38 18.68 -3.25
N ALA A 208 14.61 19.62 -3.77
CA ALA A 208 14.91 21.04 -3.67
C ALA A 208 14.56 21.59 -2.27
N GLU A 209 13.38 21.23 -1.74
CA GLU A 209 12.94 21.67 -0.41
C GLU A 209 11.95 20.67 0.20
N THR A 210 11.94 20.56 1.53
CA THR A 210 10.93 19.82 2.30
C THR A 210 9.90 20.79 2.84
N ALA A 211 8.61 20.49 2.64
CA ALA A 211 7.52 21.29 3.19
C ALA A 211 7.54 21.28 4.72
N LYS A 212 7.31 22.45 5.34
CA LYS A 212 7.24 22.53 6.79
C LYS A 212 5.92 21.92 7.28
N GLU A 213 5.97 21.17 8.38
CA GLU A 213 4.81 20.44 8.94
C GLU A 213 3.58 21.34 9.23
N ASN A 214 3.79 22.64 9.49
CA ASN A 214 2.70 23.58 9.74
C ASN A 214 2.06 24.15 8.47
N THR A 215 2.51 23.75 7.27
CA THR A 215 1.98 24.24 5.99
C THR A 215 0.88 23.37 5.39
N HIS A 216 0.68 22.17 5.93
CA HIS A 216 -0.33 21.20 5.50
C HIS A 216 -0.79 20.35 6.69
N ALA A 217 -1.87 19.60 6.52
CA ALA A 217 -2.31 18.61 7.51
C ALA A 217 -1.26 17.51 7.72
N PRO A 218 -1.21 16.86 8.91
CA PRO A 218 -0.27 15.76 9.17
C PRO A 218 -0.38 14.65 8.12
N ILE A 219 0.76 14.14 7.68
CA ILE A 219 0.81 13.06 6.69
C ILE A 219 0.90 11.73 7.42
N ILE A 220 -0.25 11.13 7.66
CA ILE A 220 -0.42 9.88 8.39
C ILE A 220 -0.96 8.81 7.45
N TYR A 221 -0.46 7.59 7.62
CA TYR A 221 -0.86 6.41 6.83
C TYR A 221 -1.63 5.43 7.71
N PRO A 222 -2.96 5.49 7.75
CA PRO A 222 -3.78 4.50 8.42
C PRO A 222 -3.98 3.26 7.55
N ALA A 223 -4.01 2.08 8.22
CA ALA A 223 -4.36 0.81 7.61
C ALA A 223 -5.52 0.14 8.36
N GLY A 224 -6.36 -0.59 7.65
CA GLY A 224 -7.48 -1.31 8.26
C GLY A 224 -8.06 -2.40 7.37
N VAL A 225 -8.59 -3.43 8.01
CA VAL A 225 -9.26 -4.56 7.34
C VAL A 225 -10.67 -4.13 6.94
N ILE A 226 -11.06 -4.45 5.69
CA ILE A 226 -12.43 -4.21 5.21
C ILE A 226 -13.39 -5.18 5.91
N LYS A 227 -14.45 -4.62 6.49
CA LYS A 227 -15.39 -5.33 7.37
C LYS A 227 -16.07 -6.53 6.70
N ASN A 228 -16.41 -6.40 5.42
CA ASN A 228 -17.10 -7.43 4.64
C ASN A 228 -16.13 -8.26 3.77
N SER A 229 -14.84 -8.26 4.07
CA SER A 229 -13.85 -9.12 3.43
C SER A 229 -14.24 -10.59 3.59
N SER A 230 -14.21 -11.35 2.48
CA SER A 230 -14.40 -12.80 2.49
C SER A 230 -13.20 -13.55 3.10
N HIS A 231 -12.08 -12.87 3.29
CA HIS A 231 -10.82 -13.40 3.81
C HIS A 231 -10.39 -12.66 5.09
N SER A 232 -11.36 -12.28 5.93
CA SER A 232 -11.13 -11.39 7.10
C SER A 232 -10.07 -11.91 8.07
N LYS A 233 -9.90 -13.23 8.19
CA LYS A 233 -8.87 -13.86 9.03
C LYS A 233 -7.47 -13.63 8.45
N GLU A 234 -7.28 -13.93 7.19
CA GLU A 234 -6.01 -13.78 6.48
C GLU A 234 -5.65 -12.29 6.29
N ALA A 235 -6.66 -11.45 6.03
CA ALA A 235 -6.48 -9.99 5.98
C ALA A 235 -6.00 -9.45 7.34
N LYS A 236 -6.54 -9.98 8.46
CA LYS A 236 -6.04 -9.62 9.79
C LYS A 236 -4.60 -10.08 10.02
N GLN A 237 -4.22 -11.28 9.55
CA GLN A 237 -2.84 -11.75 9.65
C GLN A 237 -1.88 -10.79 8.93
N PHE A 238 -2.23 -10.35 7.71
CA PHE A 238 -1.40 -9.38 6.99
C PHE A 238 -1.40 -8.00 7.68
N TYR A 239 -2.54 -7.55 8.19
CA TYR A 239 -2.65 -6.31 8.97
C TYR A 239 -1.76 -6.32 10.22
N ASP A 240 -1.76 -7.43 10.97
CA ASP A 240 -0.90 -7.58 12.15
C ASP A 240 0.58 -7.64 11.73
N TYR A 241 0.88 -8.29 10.58
CA TYR A 241 2.23 -8.36 10.03
C TYR A 241 2.77 -6.98 9.62
N LEU A 242 1.94 -6.11 9.06
CA LEU A 242 2.33 -4.72 8.72
C LEU A 242 2.88 -3.95 9.92
N GLN A 243 2.44 -4.28 11.13
CA GLN A 243 2.78 -3.58 12.36
C GLN A 243 3.91 -4.25 13.15
N ASN A 244 4.45 -5.38 12.68
CA ASN A 244 5.56 -6.03 13.35
C ASN A 244 6.89 -5.28 13.13
N GLU A 245 7.87 -5.54 13.97
CA GLU A 245 9.18 -4.88 13.95
C GLU A 245 9.89 -5.02 12.58
N ALA A 246 9.77 -6.18 11.93
CA ALA A 246 10.40 -6.43 10.63
C ALA A 246 9.78 -5.56 9.51
N SER A 247 8.44 -5.44 9.49
CA SER A 247 7.73 -4.59 8.53
C SER A 247 7.99 -3.12 8.78
N MET A 248 8.03 -2.70 10.05
CA MET A 248 8.35 -1.32 10.41
C MET A 248 9.78 -0.95 9.96
N LYS A 249 10.77 -1.81 10.17
CA LYS A 249 12.13 -1.61 9.65
C LYS A 249 12.15 -1.49 8.12
N ILE A 250 11.36 -2.29 7.40
CA ILE A 250 11.27 -2.16 5.94
C ILE A 250 10.70 -0.80 5.58
N LEU A 251 9.60 -0.36 6.21
CA LEU A 251 9.01 0.96 5.95
C LEU A 251 10.00 2.09 6.21
N GLU A 252 10.73 2.06 7.33
CA GLU A 252 11.77 3.03 7.68
C GLU A 252 12.92 3.05 6.65
N MET A 253 13.36 1.88 6.17
CA MET A 253 14.39 1.79 5.11
C MET A 253 13.97 2.48 3.81
N TYR A 254 12.68 2.55 3.52
CA TYR A 254 12.13 3.30 2.38
C TYR A 254 11.83 4.77 2.70
N GLY A 255 12.15 5.24 3.93
CA GLY A 255 12.06 6.65 4.33
C GLY A 255 10.74 7.05 4.98
N PHE A 256 9.86 6.10 5.33
CA PHE A 256 8.69 6.38 6.16
C PHE A 256 9.10 6.73 7.59
N LYS A 257 8.34 7.60 8.24
CA LYS A 257 8.55 8.00 9.65
C LYS A 257 7.77 7.08 10.59
N GLY A 258 8.40 6.60 11.66
CA GLY A 258 7.69 5.99 12.80
C GLY A 258 6.85 7.05 13.52
N LEU A 259 5.62 6.72 13.89
CA LEU A 259 4.72 7.66 14.60
C LEU A 259 5.09 7.88 16.08
N ASN A 260 5.98 7.07 16.63
CA ASN A 260 6.42 7.15 18.03
C ASN A 260 7.60 8.14 18.26
N GLU A 261 8.13 8.76 17.21
CA GLU A 261 9.27 9.69 17.31
C GLU A 261 8.86 11.16 17.53
N SER A 262 7.55 11.44 17.59
CA SER A 262 7.02 12.79 17.85
C SER A 262 6.37 12.90 19.23
N LYS A 263 7.20 12.79 20.28
CA LYS A 263 6.83 13.27 21.65
C LYS A 263 8.00 14.04 22.26
#